data_ebcc686ca4da298fd9285323c7a38ec1
#
_entry.id   ebcc686ca4da298fd9285323c7a38ec1
#
_cell.length_a   1.000
_cell.length_b   1.000
_cell.length_c   1.000
_cell.angle_alpha   90.00
_cell.angle_beta   90.00
_cell.angle_gamma   90.00
#
_symmetry.space_group_name_H-M   'P 1'
#
loop_
_entity.id
_entity.type
_entity.pdbx_description
1 polymer ?
#
loop_
_entity_poly.entity_id
_entity_poly.type
_entity_poly.pdbx_seq_one_letter_code
_entity_poly.pdbx_strand_id
1 'polypeptide(L)'
;NNLLATVAYLKIHLENTREYVVQIKMKSHNTTPVYTFQQFNDELNEFYKYLKDNKYTDKEIRHIFTPLRPDTKKIKLTAAVVFSSVILVILLYLLTYNETFSWNLSAIGRIALIKILPYWDWTHLKNEKCLIAKYISPTTLSEISFNCDLCENIQQIDVYNSIAEDILMKRYLDVDTPVIIKKSWQKSDNFMEHISQNPDIANSVPCNLATNVYNGAPSVKKLIEKTHLFEIFFLHFQNCDYFGMKQFRGFAPRPSFLPPELSPVQYNWLLWSKNYNTTHFKPIALVDKVAVVGQIMGANFIKLLPRNNCETECPQINVKLKEGESLIFTSLWNLEYKPSDSDENIAVILELH
;
A
#
# COMPACT_ATOMS: atom_id res chain seq x y z
N ASN A 1 13.55 -7.76 -29.79
CA ASN A 1 14.87 -8.26 -30.23
C ASN A 1 15.53 -9.23 -29.23
N ASN A 2 15.22 -9.12 -27.92
CA ASN A 2 15.83 -10.01 -26.91
C ASN A 2 15.19 -11.42 -26.83
N LEU A 3 13.93 -11.58 -27.21
CA LEU A 3 13.24 -12.88 -27.14
C LEU A 3 13.75 -13.87 -28.20
N LEU A 4 14.03 -13.37 -29.41
CA LEU A 4 14.61 -14.17 -30.50
C LEU A 4 16.04 -14.63 -30.18
N ALA A 5 16.81 -13.77 -29.48
CA ALA A 5 18.14 -14.13 -29.01
C ALA A 5 18.11 -15.22 -27.93
N THR A 6 17.12 -15.18 -27.02
CA THR A 6 16.96 -16.19 -25.97
C THR A 6 16.50 -17.54 -26.52
N VAL A 7 15.63 -17.55 -27.52
CA VAL A 7 15.18 -18.78 -28.18
C VAL A 7 16.32 -19.39 -29.03
N ALA A 8 17.13 -18.54 -29.70
CA ALA A 8 18.31 -19.00 -30.44
C ALA A 8 19.39 -19.57 -29.49
N TYR A 9 19.60 -18.94 -28.33
CA TYR A 9 20.53 -19.42 -27.30
C TYR A 9 20.10 -20.79 -26.71
N LEU A 10 18.81 -20.97 -26.44
CA LEU A 10 18.25 -22.25 -25.99
C LEU A 10 18.37 -23.36 -27.06
N LYS A 11 18.20 -23.01 -28.34
CA LYS A 11 18.35 -23.98 -29.43
C LYS A 11 19.81 -24.45 -29.61
N ILE A 12 20.76 -23.51 -29.52
CA ILE A 12 22.22 -23.80 -29.59
C ILE A 12 22.64 -24.60 -28.34
N HIS A 13 22.08 -24.34 -27.16
CA HIS A 13 22.42 -25.05 -25.93
C HIS A 13 21.85 -26.50 -25.91
N LEU A 14 20.71 -26.73 -26.56
CA LEU A 14 20.12 -28.07 -26.70
C LEU A 14 20.89 -28.92 -27.75
N GLU A 15 21.39 -28.33 -28.80
CA GLU A 15 22.25 -28.98 -29.78
C GLU A 15 23.64 -29.31 -29.17
N ASN A 16 24.24 -28.36 -28.44
CA ASN A 16 25.52 -28.57 -27.75
C ASN A 16 25.45 -29.60 -26.61
N THR A 17 24.32 -29.71 -25.89
CA THR A 17 24.16 -30.75 -24.85
C THR A 17 24.05 -32.15 -25.46
N ARG A 18 23.52 -32.31 -26.65
CA ARG A 18 23.52 -33.58 -27.38
C ARG A 18 24.93 -34.00 -27.77
N GLU A 19 25.75 -33.09 -28.29
CA GLU A 19 27.15 -33.36 -28.60
C GLU A 19 27.99 -33.60 -27.34
N TYR A 20 27.74 -32.86 -26.24
CA TYR A 20 28.49 -32.99 -25.00
C TYR A 20 28.25 -34.33 -24.28
N VAL A 21 27.03 -34.85 -24.29
CA VAL A 21 26.69 -36.17 -23.71
C VAL A 21 27.33 -37.31 -24.48
N VAL A 22 27.50 -37.16 -25.79
CA VAL A 22 28.20 -38.15 -26.62
C VAL A 22 29.73 -38.09 -26.36
N GLN A 23 30.31 -36.89 -26.22
CA GLN A 23 31.74 -36.71 -25.92
C GLN A 23 32.15 -37.16 -24.51
N ILE A 24 31.33 -36.96 -23.50
CA ILE A 24 31.67 -37.37 -22.11
C ILE A 24 31.72 -38.91 -21.93
N LYS A 25 30.92 -39.66 -22.67
CA LYS A 25 30.98 -41.14 -22.61
C LYS A 25 32.16 -41.73 -23.36
N MET A 26 32.82 -41.00 -24.28
CA MET A 26 33.98 -41.47 -25.07
C MET A 26 35.35 -41.08 -24.52
N LYS A 27 35.43 -40.27 -23.44
CA LYS A 27 36.70 -39.72 -22.90
C LYS A 27 37.43 -40.66 -21.93
N SER A 28 37.13 -41.96 -21.91
CA SER A 28 37.71 -42.94 -20.99
C SER A 28 38.62 -44.00 -21.66
N HIS A 29 39.28 -43.71 -22.76
CA HIS A 29 40.48 -44.46 -23.18
C HIS A 29 41.30 -43.69 -24.22
N ASN A 30 42.59 -43.70 -24.08
CA ASN A 30 43.60 -43.01 -24.86
C ASN A 30 43.47 -43.22 -26.39
N THR A 31 43.66 -42.14 -27.13
CA THR A 31 43.95 -42.08 -28.58
C THR A 31 42.98 -42.81 -29.49
N THR A 32 41.90 -42.13 -29.87
CA THR A 32 41.00 -42.63 -30.93
C THR A 32 40.59 -41.47 -31.88
N PRO A 33 40.40 -41.76 -33.17
CA PRO A 33 39.91 -40.82 -34.17
C PRO A 33 38.50 -40.31 -33.78
N VAL A 34 38.17 -39.11 -34.19
CA VAL A 34 36.87 -38.46 -33.97
C VAL A 34 35.80 -39.35 -34.64
N TYR A 35 35.09 -40.12 -33.83
CA TYR A 35 33.94 -40.92 -34.28
C TYR A 35 32.80 -40.00 -34.72
N THR A 36 32.34 -40.16 -35.97
CA THR A 36 31.14 -39.43 -36.42
C THR A 36 29.87 -40.15 -35.91
N PHE A 37 28.78 -39.41 -35.72
CA PHE A 37 27.49 -40.00 -35.33
C PHE A 37 27.00 -41.05 -36.34
N GLN A 38 27.39 -40.92 -37.60
CA GLN A 38 27.02 -41.85 -38.66
C GLN A 38 27.75 -43.18 -38.50
N GLN A 39 29.05 -43.15 -38.23
CA GLN A 39 29.85 -44.35 -37.94
C GLN A 39 29.34 -45.10 -36.72
N PHE A 40 28.97 -44.38 -35.63
CA PHE A 40 28.38 -44.96 -34.46
C PHE A 40 27.03 -45.65 -34.75
N ASN A 41 26.20 -45.06 -35.58
CA ASN A 41 24.91 -45.60 -35.96
C ASN A 41 25.05 -46.85 -36.83
N ASP A 42 26.03 -46.87 -37.70
CA ASP A 42 26.33 -48.03 -38.58
C ASP A 42 26.83 -49.22 -37.76
N GLU A 43 27.78 -49.00 -36.86
CA GLU A 43 28.25 -50.02 -35.92
C GLU A 43 27.13 -50.55 -35.00
N LEU A 44 26.24 -49.68 -34.54
CA LEU A 44 25.08 -50.05 -33.74
C LEU A 44 24.10 -50.92 -34.50
N ASN A 45 23.92 -50.63 -35.79
CA ASN A 45 23.08 -51.45 -36.68
C ASN A 45 23.72 -52.82 -36.99
N GLU A 46 25.05 -52.86 -37.21
CA GLU A 46 25.77 -54.12 -37.38
C GLU A 46 25.70 -54.96 -36.12
N PHE A 47 25.87 -54.37 -34.94
CA PHE A 47 25.74 -55.09 -33.65
C PHE A 47 24.32 -55.59 -33.44
N TYR A 48 23.30 -54.82 -33.77
CA TYR A 48 21.90 -55.26 -33.71
C TYR A 48 21.63 -56.44 -34.63
N LYS A 49 22.17 -56.42 -35.85
CA LYS A 49 22.07 -57.51 -36.82
C LYS A 49 22.78 -58.78 -36.33
N TYR A 50 24.00 -58.64 -35.76
CA TYR A 50 24.74 -59.73 -35.14
C TYR A 50 23.95 -60.40 -34.00
N LEU A 51 23.32 -59.66 -33.12
CA LEU A 51 22.49 -60.19 -32.03
C LEU A 51 21.29 -60.96 -32.60
N LYS A 52 20.70 -60.48 -33.69
CA LYS A 52 19.55 -61.15 -34.32
C LYS A 52 19.93 -62.45 -35.03
N ASP A 53 21.07 -62.44 -35.68
CA ASP A 53 21.60 -63.60 -36.37
C ASP A 53 22.02 -64.75 -35.39
N ASN A 54 22.45 -64.36 -34.17
CA ASN A 54 22.75 -65.28 -33.08
C ASN A 54 21.53 -65.72 -32.24
N LYS A 55 20.30 -65.51 -32.76
CA LYS A 55 19.02 -65.96 -32.16
C LYS A 55 18.73 -65.39 -30.76
N TYR A 56 19.29 -64.21 -30.40
CA TYR A 56 18.86 -63.53 -29.17
C TYR A 56 17.40 -63.15 -29.28
N THR A 57 16.66 -63.33 -28.16
CA THR A 57 15.26 -62.95 -28.13
C THR A 57 15.11 -61.42 -28.07
N ASP A 58 13.99 -60.90 -28.58
CA ASP A 58 13.71 -59.44 -28.54
C ASP A 58 13.74 -58.85 -27.11
N LYS A 59 13.51 -59.68 -26.08
CA LYS A 59 13.62 -59.25 -24.67
C LYS A 59 15.07 -59.04 -24.25
N GLU A 60 15.95 -59.94 -24.61
CA GLU A 60 17.39 -59.86 -24.33
C GLU A 60 18.03 -58.68 -25.08
N ILE A 61 17.70 -58.53 -26.35
CA ILE A 61 18.13 -57.37 -27.15
C ILE A 61 17.69 -56.05 -26.50
N ARG A 62 16.44 -55.93 -26.07
CA ARG A 62 15.95 -54.75 -25.35
C ARG A 62 16.71 -54.52 -24.05
N HIS A 63 17.08 -55.55 -23.33
CA HIS A 63 17.83 -55.44 -22.09
C HIS A 63 19.25 -54.89 -22.34
N ILE A 64 19.92 -55.38 -23.38
CA ILE A 64 21.27 -54.96 -23.81
C ILE A 64 21.26 -53.46 -24.19
N PHE A 65 20.20 -53.01 -24.89
CA PHE A 65 20.08 -51.58 -25.30
C PHE A 65 19.44 -50.68 -24.24
N THR A 66 19.06 -51.22 -23.07
CA THR A 66 18.46 -50.39 -21.98
C THR A 66 19.34 -49.19 -21.54
N PRO A 67 20.70 -49.33 -21.42
CA PRO A 67 21.57 -48.21 -21.06
C PRO A 67 21.62 -47.09 -22.09
N LEU A 68 21.28 -47.38 -23.35
CA LEU A 68 21.24 -46.41 -24.44
C LEU A 68 19.90 -45.67 -24.56
N ARG A 69 18.89 -46.13 -23.82
CA ARG A 69 17.60 -45.45 -23.81
C ARG A 69 17.70 -44.13 -23.07
N PRO A 70 17.35 -43.01 -23.71
CA PRO A 70 17.26 -41.78 -23.00
C PRO A 70 16.21 -41.88 -21.89
N ASP A 71 16.54 -41.35 -20.72
CA ASP A 71 15.63 -41.36 -19.55
C ASP A 71 14.43 -40.47 -19.84
N THR A 72 13.40 -41.07 -20.46
CA THR A 72 12.20 -40.34 -20.93
C THR A 72 11.47 -39.60 -19.81
N LYS A 73 11.65 -40.01 -18.54
CA LYS A 73 11.09 -39.33 -17.39
C LYS A 73 11.80 -37.99 -17.16
N LYS A 74 13.14 -37.96 -17.22
CA LYS A 74 13.93 -36.72 -17.07
C LYS A 74 13.65 -35.75 -18.22
N ILE A 75 13.57 -36.24 -19.47
CA ILE A 75 13.28 -35.40 -20.63
C ILE A 75 11.87 -34.80 -20.53
N LYS A 76 10.87 -35.59 -20.10
CA LYS A 76 9.50 -35.04 -19.88
C LYS A 76 9.46 -34.04 -18.76
N LEU A 77 10.19 -34.25 -17.66
CA LEU A 77 10.24 -33.32 -16.54
C LEU A 77 10.92 -31.98 -16.95
N THR A 78 12.07 -32.05 -17.65
CA THR A 78 12.75 -30.85 -18.12
C THR A 78 11.92 -30.09 -19.15
N ALA A 79 11.25 -30.79 -20.07
CA ALA A 79 10.34 -30.14 -21.02
C ALA A 79 9.15 -29.46 -20.33
N ALA A 80 8.58 -30.09 -19.29
CA ALA A 80 7.50 -29.49 -18.50
C ALA A 80 7.96 -28.25 -17.74
N VAL A 81 9.16 -28.26 -17.15
CA VAL A 81 9.74 -27.10 -16.46
C VAL A 81 10.01 -25.94 -17.43
N VAL A 82 10.59 -26.24 -18.60
CA VAL A 82 10.82 -25.20 -19.62
C VAL A 82 9.50 -24.62 -20.12
N PHE A 83 8.51 -25.46 -20.38
CA PHE A 83 7.20 -24.99 -20.83
C PHE A 83 6.51 -24.13 -19.79
N SER A 84 6.54 -24.52 -18.51
CA SER A 84 5.95 -23.71 -17.42
C SER A 84 6.69 -22.38 -17.24
N SER A 85 8.01 -22.35 -17.39
CA SER A 85 8.77 -21.11 -17.30
C SER A 85 8.45 -20.12 -18.44
N VAL A 86 8.27 -20.64 -19.65
CA VAL A 86 7.86 -19.81 -20.81
C VAL A 86 6.45 -19.24 -20.58
N ILE A 87 5.50 -20.05 -20.09
CA ILE A 87 4.17 -19.54 -19.75
C ILE A 87 4.23 -18.46 -18.68
N LEU A 88 5.06 -18.65 -17.65
CA LEU A 88 5.24 -17.65 -16.59
C LEU A 88 5.77 -16.32 -17.14
N VAL A 89 6.76 -16.36 -18.02
CA VAL A 89 7.32 -15.16 -18.66
C VAL A 89 6.28 -14.45 -19.52
N ILE A 90 5.50 -15.19 -20.31
CA ILE A 90 4.41 -14.63 -21.11
C ILE A 90 3.35 -13.98 -20.20
N LEU A 91 2.99 -14.65 -19.11
CA LEU A 91 2.01 -14.13 -18.14
C LEU A 91 2.51 -12.83 -17.51
N LEU A 92 3.78 -12.79 -17.06
CA LEU A 92 4.39 -11.58 -16.51
C LEU A 92 4.44 -10.44 -17.53
N TYR A 93 4.76 -10.76 -18.79
CA TYR A 93 4.74 -9.77 -19.87
C TYR A 93 3.33 -9.20 -20.09
N LEU A 94 2.31 -10.05 -20.15
CA LEU A 94 0.92 -9.61 -20.31
C LEU A 94 0.44 -8.77 -19.13
N LEU A 95 0.85 -9.11 -17.91
CA LEU A 95 0.51 -8.35 -16.70
C LEU A 95 1.14 -6.95 -16.68
N THR A 96 2.36 -6.80 -17.23
CA THR A 96 3.08 -5.52 -17.21
C THR A 96 2.74 -4.59 -18.36
N TYR A 97 2.41 -5.14 -19.53
CA TYR A 97 2.22 -4.36 -20.74
C TYR A 97 0.77 -4.28 -21.25
N ASN A 98 -0.12 -5.15 -20.76
CA ASN A 98 -1.51 -5.14 -21.19
C ASN A 98 -2.44 -4.78 -20.03
N GLU A 99 -2.84 -3.52 -19.98
CA GLU A 99 -3.70 -2.97 -18.92
C GLU A 99 -5.06 -3.70 -18.81
N THR A 100 -5.68 -4.01 -19.94
CA THR A 100 -6.95 -4.73 -19.98
C THR A 100 -6.82 -6.14 -19.40
N PHE A 101 -5.73 -6.85 -19.71
CA PHE A 101 -5.47 -8.19 -19.17
C PHE A 101 -5.20 -8.14 -17.66
N SER A 102 -4.37 -7.20 -17.21
CA SER A 102 -4.10 -6.97 -15.80
C SER A 102 -5.36 -6.68 -15.00
N TRP A 103 -6.25 -5.83 -15.55
CA TRP A 103 -7.53 -5.49 -14.92
C TRP A 103 -8.45 -6.71 -14.78
N ASN A 104 -8.62 -7.50 -15.86
CA ASN A 104 -9.45 -8.71 -15.83
C ASN A 104 -8.91 -9.75 -14.85
N LEU A 105 -7.59 -9.97 -14.82
CA LEU A 105 -6.97 -10.91 -13.88
C LEU A 105 -7.14 -10.44 -12.43
N SER A 106 -7.00 -9.13 -12.18
CA SER A 106 -7.28 -8.54 -10.87
C SER A 106 -8.74 -8.72 -10.44
N ALA A 107 -9.69 -8.58 -11.36
CA ALA A 107 -11.11 -8.80 -11.09
C ALA A 107 -11.40 -10.27 -10.72
N ILE A 108 -10.83 -11.22 -11.47
CA ILE A 108 -10.94 -12.65 -11.18
C ILE A 108 -10.30 -12.98 -9.82
N GLY A 109 -9.11 -12.40 -9.54
CA GLY A 109 -8.42 -12.54 -8.26
C GLY A 109 -9.28 -12.05 -7.09
N ARG A 110 -9.94 -10.90 -7.22
CA ARG A 110 -10.87 -10.37 -6.20
C ARG A 110 -12.03 -11.33 -5.94
N ILE A 111 -12.65 -11.88 -6.99
CA ILE A 111 -13.76 -12.82 -6.84
C ILE A 111 -13.29 -14.10 -6.11
N ALA A 112 -12.11 -14.62 -6.46
CA ALA A 112 -11.54 -15.78 -5.81
C ALA A 112 -11.25 -15.49 -4.32
N LEU A 113 -10.64 -14.36 -4.01
CA LEU A 113 -10.32 -13.95 -2.64
C LEU A 113 -11.58 -13.72 -1.79
N ILE A 114 -12.65 -13.14 -2.36
CA ILE A 114 -13.95 -13.00 -1.67
C ILE A 114 -14.54 -14.37 -1.32
N LYS A 115 -14.41 -15.36 -2.21
CA LYS A 115 -14.88 -16.73 -1.93
C LYS A 115 -14.07 -17.44 -0.85
N ILE A 116 -12.80 -17.08 -0.67
CA ILE A 116 -11.91 -17.63 0.35
C ILE A 116 -12.12 -16.95 1.70
N LEU A 117 -12.66 -15.73 1.73
CA LEU A 117 -12.86 -14.94 2.94
C LEU A 117 -13.53 -15.68 4.12
N PRO A 118 -14.57 -16.54 3.90
CA PRO A 118 -15.19 -17.29 5.00
C PRO A 118 -14.24 -18.30 5.67
N TYR A 119 -13.19 -18.73 4.98
CA TYR A 119 -12.22 -19.73 5.47
C TYR A 119 -10.95 -19.09 5.99
N TRP A 120 -10.58 -17.93 5.45
CA TRP A 120 -9.39 -17.16 5.82
C TRP A 120 -9.65 -15.67 5.65
N ASP A 121 -9.77 -14.97 6.77
CA ASP A 121 -9.91 -13.52 6.78
C ASP A 121 -8.53 -12.86 6.57
N TRP A 122 -8.37 -12.27 5.39
CA TRP A 122 -7.17 -11.55 4.98
C TRP A 122 -7.43 -10.03 4.87
N THR A 123 -8.61 -9.53 5.26
CA THR A 123 -8.98 -8.11 5.14
C THR A 123 -8.06 -7.18 5.93
N HIS A 124 -7.50 -7.67 7.05
CA HIS A 124 -6.53 -6.94 7.86
C HIS A 124 -5.21 -6.65 7.10
N LEU A 125 -4.84 -7.45 6.09
CA LEU A 125 -3.60 -7.26 5.32
C LEU A 125 -3.64 -6.04 4.39
N LYS A 126 -4.82 -5.45 4.14
CA LYS A 126 -4.98 -4.33 3.22
C LYS A 126 -4.11 -3.12 3.60
N ASN A 127 -3.91 -2.89 4.89
CA ASN A 127 -3.20 -1.73 5.43
C ASN A 127 -1.87 -2.12 6.11
N GLU A 128 -1.48 -3.39 6.07
CA GLU A 128 -0.24 -3.85 6.68
C GLU A 128 0.97 -3.44 5.86
N LYS A 129 1.97 -2.85 6.54
CA LYS A 129 3.25 -2.44 5.92
C LYS A 129 4.13 -3.64 5.53
N CYS A 130 3.90 -4.81 6.11
CA CYS A 130 4.58 -6.06 5.80
C CYS A 130 3.57 -7.15 5.45
N LEU A 131 3.72 -7.76 4.27
CA LEU A 131 2.93 -8.93 3.84
C LEU A 131 3.15 -10.18 4.70
N ILE A 132 4.28 -10.24 5.41
CA ILE A 132 4.57 -11.30 6.39
C ILE A 132 4.25 -10.69 7.76
N ALA A 133 3.01 -10.88 8.22
CA ALA A 133 2.67 -10.57 9.59
C ALA A 133 3.59 -11.39 10.51
N LYS A 134 4.34 -10.71 11.40
CA LYS A 134 4.87 -11.42 12.57
C LYS A 134 3.65 -12.11 13.20
N TYR A 135 3.75 -13.41 13.41
CA TYR A 135 2.77 -14.16 14.16
C TYR A 135 2.68 -13.55 15.57
N ILE A 136 1.90 -12.52 15.67
CA ILE A 136 1.45 -12.03 16.98
C ILE A 136 0.32 -12.99 17.30
N SER A 137 0.57 -13.86 18.27
CA SER A 137 -0.46 -14.65 18.95
C SER A 137 -1.73 -13.80 19.00
N PRO A 138 -2.94 -14.36 18.78
CA PRO A 138 -4.20 -13.65 18.99
C PRO A 138 -4.43 -13.40 20.49
N THR A 139 -3.47 -12.75 21.11
CA THR A 139 -3.70 -12.01 22.32
C THR A 139 -4.53 -10.82 21.86
N THR A 140 -5.86 -11.01 21.98
CA THR A 140 -6.80 -9.92 22.23
C THR A 140 -6.31 -8.63 21.57
N LEU A 141 -7.07 -8.11 20.63
CA LEU A 141 -7.14 -6.65 20.48
C LEU A 141 -7.22 -6.12 21.92
N SER A 142 -6.06 -5.95 22.54
CA SER A 142 -5.97 -5.27 23.81
C SER A 142 -6.54 -3.91 23.48
N GLU A 143 -7.69 -3.62 24.01
CA GLU A 143 -8.17 -2.26 24.14
C GLU A 143 -6.93 -1.47 24.55
N ILE A 144 -6.53 -0.51 23.73
CA ILE A 144 -5.41 0.37 24.06
C ILE A 144 -5.84 0.98 25.38
N SER A 145 -5.30 0.46 26.49
CA SER A 145 -5.62 1.03 27.80
C SER A 145 -4.79 2.29 27.92
N PHE A 146 -5.45 3.42 27.84
CA PHE A 146 -4.81 4.70 28.12
C PHE A 146 -4.59 4.85 29.63
N ASN A 147 -3.51 5.54 30.01
CA ASN A 147 -3.28 5.93 31.40
C ASN A 147 -4.06 7.22 31.69
N CYS A 148 -5.20 7.11 32.33
CA CYS A 148 -6.07 8.24 32.63
C CYS A 148 -5.49 9.20 33.68
N ASP A 149 -4.55 8.75 34.53
CA ASP A 149 -3.89 9.62 35.52
C ASP A 149 -3.22 10.85 34.88
N LEU A 150 -2.80 10.71 33.61
CA LEU A 150 -2.11 11.79 32.86
C LEU A 150 -3.07 12.92 32.44
N CYS A 151 -4.35 12.66 32.28
CA CYS A 151 -5.32 13.65 31.80
C CYS A 151 -6.27 14.19 32.86
N GLU A 152 -6.36 13.60 34.07
CA GLU A 152 -7.27 14.02 35.14
C GLU A 152 -7.17 15.50 35.49
N ASN A 153 -5.99 16.05 35.52
CA ASN A 153 -5.71 17.39 36.00
C ASN A 153 -5.53 18.43 34.89
N ILE A 154 -5.86 18.11 33.64
CA ILE A 154 -5.74 19.05 32.51
C ILE A 154 -6.90 20.06 32.59
N GLN A 155 -6.62 21.25 33.13
CA GLN A 155 -7.61 22.33 33.22
C GLN A 155 -7.61 23.22 31.98
N GLN A 156 -6.44 23.41 31.34
CA GLN A 156 -6.29 24.26 30.15
C GLN A 156 -5.14 23.75 29.29
N ILE A 157 -5.19 24.08 28.01
CA ILE A 157 -4.16 23.70 27.04
C ILE A 157 -3.04 24.73 27.06
N ASP A 158 -1.80 24.28 27.15
CA ASP A 158 -0.62 25.14 27.02
C ASP A 158 -0.52 25.72 25.60
N VAL A 159 -0.08 26.97 25.52
CA VAL A 159 0.00 27.71 24.26
C VAL A 159 1.41 28.28 24.09
N TYR A 160 2.09 27.88 23.00
CA TYR A 160 3.45 28.29 22.66
C TYR A 160 3.49 29.10 21.37
N ASN A 161 4.45 30.02 21.26
CA ASN A 161 4.76 30.66 19.98
C ASN A 161 5.67 29.78 19.11
N SER A 162 6.56 29.03 19.73
CA SER A 162 7.37 27.97 19.14
C SER A 162 7.72 26.95 20.23
N ILE A 163 7.94 25.73 19.88
CA ILE A 163 8.28 24.66 20.79
C ILE A 163 9.45 23.87 20.21
N ALA A 164 10.36 23.41 21.07
CA ALA A 164 11.43 22.51 20.67
C ALA A 164 10.88 21.07 20.51
N GLU A 165 11.40 20.32 19.55
CA GLU A 165 10.91 18.99 19.20
C GLU A 165 10.96 18.01 20.38
N ASP A 166 12.02 18.04 21.18
CA ASP A 166 12.21 17.21 22.35
C ASP A 166 11.21 17.52 23.48
N ILE A 167 10.82 18.81 23.63
CA ILE A 167 9.79 19.22 24.58
C ILE A 167 8.41 18.76 24.09
N LEU A 168 8.13 18.92 22.80
CA LEU A 168 6.89 18.44 22.21
C LEU A 168 6.70 16.93 22.44
N MET A 169 7.74 16.14 22.16
CA MET A 169 7.66 14.69 22.36
C MET A 169 7.46 14.34 23.83
N LYS A 170 8.41 14.70 24.69
CA LYS A 170 8.48 14.20 26.07
C LYS A 170 7.41 14.78 27.01
N ARG A 171 7.01 16.03 26.78
CA ARG A 171 6.10 16.74 27.69
C ARG A 171 4.64 16.69 27.25
N TYR A 172 4.39 16.45 25.96
CA TYR A 172 3.04 16.49 25.42
C TYR A 172 2.62 15.16 24.78
N LEU A 173 3.37 14.63 23.83
CA LEU A 173 2.97 13.43 23.11
C LEU A 173 3.14 12.16 23.92
N ASP A 174 4.23 12.01 24.65
CA ASP A 174 4.46 10.84 25.52
C ASP A 174 3.51 10.79 26.74
N VAL A 175 2.90 11.93 27.08
CA VAL A 175 1.95 12.01 28.22
C VAL A 175 0.52 12.37 27.78
N ASP A 176 0.21 12.18 26.51
CA ASP A 176 -1.12 12.37 25.91
C ASP A 176 -1.76 13.74 26.17
N THR A 177 -0.96 14.78 26.42
CA THR A 177 -1.44 16.13 26.73
C THR A 177 -1.55 16.98 25.48
N PRO A 178 -2.69 17.62 25.18
CA PRO A 178 -2.84 18.51 24.03
C PRO A 178 -2.05 19.81 24.19
N VAL A 179 -1.56 20.35 23.06
CA VAL A 179 -0.80 21.63 23.04
C VAL A 179 -1.16 22.47 21.82
N ILE A 180 -1.17 23.80 21.99
CA ILE A 180 -1.39 24.76 20.90
C ILE A 180 -0.10 25.48 20.55
N ILE A 181 0.20 25.56 19.25
CA ILE A 181 1.34 26.29 18.71
C ILE A 181 0.83 27.39 17.79
N LYS A 182 1.22 28.66 18.11
CA LYS A 182 0.84 29.84 17.32
C LYS A 182 1.76 30.00 16.11
N LYS A 183 1.25 30.72 15.09
CA LYS A 183 2.02 31.09 13.89
C LYS A 183 2.62 29.91 13.15
N SER A 184 1.97 28.77 13.26
CA SER A 184 2.42 27.49 12.66
C SER A 184 1.95 27.32 11.22
N TRP A 185 0.92 28.06 10.81
CA TRP A 185 0.38 28.06 9.45
C TRP A 185 0.36 29.46 8.89
N GLN A 186 0.65 29.57 7.58
CA GLN A 186 0.50 30.79 6.85
C GLN A 186 -0.91 30.89 6.28
N LYS A 187 -1.50 32.07 6.36
CA LYS A 187 -2.76 32.36 5.71
C LYS A 187 -2.59 32.24 4.19
N SER A 188 -3.55 31.60 3.56
CA SER A 188 -3.63 31.49 2.10
C SER A 188 -5.03 31.85 1.64
N ASP A 189 -5.18 33.02 1.07
CA ASP A 189 -6.46 33.56 0.61
C ASP A 189 -7.02 32.73 -0.58
N ASN A 190 -6.16 32.01 -1.32
CA ASN A 190 -6.54 31.22 -2.49
C ASN A 190 -6.42 29.70 -2.24
N PHE A 191 -6.46 29.26 -0.99
CA PHE A 191 -6.24 27.85 -0.62
C PHE A 191 -7.20 26.89 -1.35
N MET A 192 -8.50 27.21 -1.35
CA MET A 192 -9.52 26.38 -1.99
C MET A 192 -9.42 26.40 -3.52
N GLU A 193 -9.04 27.53 -4.10
CA GLU A 193 -8.81 27.64 -5.55
C GLU A 193 -7.65 26.73 -5.99
N HIS A 194 -6.53 26.77 -5.29
CA HIS A 194 -5.39 25.88 -5.58
C HIS A 194 -5.78 24.38 -5.46
N ILE A 195 -6.57 23.99 -4.46
CA ILE A 195 -7.08 22.64 -4.31
C ILE A 195 -7.95 22.23 -5.52
N SER A 196 -8.84 23.12 -5.96
CA SER A 196 -9.76 22.86 -7.06
C SER A 196 -9.07 22.74 -8.42
N GLN A 197 -7.96 23.45 -8.61
CA GLN A 197 -7.17 23.45 -9.85
C GLN A 197 -6.20 22.27 -9.95
N ASN A 198 -5.86 21.62 -8.83
CA ASN A 198 -4.97 20.47 -8.87
C ASN A 198 -5.73 19.19 -9.29
N PRO A 199 -5.40 18.58 -10.44
CA PRO A 199 -6.17 17.46 -10.97
C PRO A 199 -6.14 16.22 -10.07
N ASP A 200 -5.04 15.95 -9.36
CA ASP A 200 -4.90 14.79 -8.50
C ASP A 200 -5.79 14.90 -7.26
N ILE A 201 -5.93 16.11 -6.70
CA ILE A 201 -6.84 16.36 -5.58
C ILE A 201 -8.28 16.47 -6.09
N ALA A 202 -8.50 17.25 -7.12
CA ALA A 202 -9.82 17.57 -7.64
C ALA A 202 -10.61 16.33 -8.12
N ASN A 203 -9.94 15.37 -8.74
CA ASN A 203 -10.54 14.13 -9.23
C ASN A 203 -10.60 13.01 -8.17
N SER A 204 -9.96 13.18 -7.01
CA SER A 204 -10.00 12.19 -5.95
C SER A 204 -11.41 12.04 -5.38
N VAL A 205 -11.70 10.85 -4.85
CA VAL A 205 -12.95 10.54 -4.15
C VAL A 205 -12.64 10.49 -2.65
N PRO A 206 -13.29 11.34 -1.84
CA PRO A 206 -13.12 11.29 -0.40
C PRO A 206 -13.53 9.94 0.19
N CYS A 207 -12.78 9.42 1.16
CA CYS A 207 -13.19 8.21 1.89
C CYS A 207 -14.17 8.49 3.02
N ASN A 208 -14.12 9.69 3.61
CA ASN A 208 -15.12 10.20 4.53
C ASN A 208 -15.56 11.59 4.09
N LEU A 209 -16.85 11.84 4.16
CA LEU A 209 -17.43 13.09 3.73
C LEU A 209 -18.66 13.42 4.58
N ALA A 210 -18.74 14.65 5.08
CA ALA A 210 -19.99 15.20 5.56
C ALA A 210 -20.16 16.65 5.08
N THR A 211 -21.36 16.97 4.64
CA THR A 211 -21.72 18.29 4.12
C THR A 211 -23.23 18.46 4.15
N ASN A 212 -23.70 19.70 4.16
CA ASN A 212 -25.13 20.03 4.02
C ASN A 212 -25.53 20.35 2.58
N VAL A 213 -24.62 20.35 1.62
CA VAL A 213 -24.89 20.80 0.23
C VAL A 213 -24.94 19.69 -0.80
N TYR A 214 -24.65 18.44 -0.41
CA TYR A 214 -24.56 17.36 -1.39
C TYR A 214 -25.12 16.01 -0.93
N ASN A 215 -25.82 15.32 -1.86
CA ASN A 215 -26.32 13.95 -1.71
C ASN A 215 -25.63 13.06 -2.76
N GLY A 216 -24.65 12.24 -2.37
CA GLY A 216 -23.96 11.29 -3.25
C GLY A 216 -22.45 11.23 -3.04
N ALA A 217 -21.75 10.34 -3.75
CA ALA A 217 -20.32 10.13 -3.67
C ALA A 217 -19.58 10.84 -4.83
N PRO A 218 -19.24 12.10 -4.71
CA PRO A 218 -18.65 12.91 -5.75
C PRO A 218 -17.14 13.00 -5.64
N SER A 219 -16.48 13.42 -6.71
CA SER A 219 -15.11 13.91 -6.63
C SER A 219 -15.03 15.24 -5.86
N VAL A 220 -13.86 15.54 -5.31
CA VAL A 220 -13.59 16.84 -4.62
C VAL A 220 -13.97 18.03 -5.50
N LYS A 221 -13.66 17.99 -6.79
CA LYS A 221 -14.03 19.04 -7.76
C LYS A 221 -15.54 19.33 -7.77
N LYS A 222 -16.36 18.29 -7.88
CA LYS A 222 -17.82 18.46 -7.88
C LYS A 222 -18.35 18.99 -6.56
N LEU A 223 -17.72 18.66 -5.45
CA LEU A 223 -18.04 19.22 -4.14
C LEU A 223 -17.79 20.73 -4.11
N ILE A 224 -16.59 21.14 -4.50
CA ILE A 224 -16.20 22.55 -4.53
C ILE A 224 -17.08 23.35 -5.50
N GLU A 225 -17.31 22.85 -6.70
CA GLU A 225 -18.21 23.50 -7.67
C GLU A 225 -19.63 23.72 -7.10
N LYS A 226 -20.12 22.76 -6.31
CA LYS A 226 -21.43 22.87 -5.68
C LYS A 226 -21.48 23.88 -4.53
N THR A 227 -20.42 23.98 -3.73
CA THR A 227 -20.38 24.96 -2.63
C THR A 227 -20.54 26.39 -3.11
N HIS A 228 -20.09 26.69 -4.34
CA HIS A 228 -20.26 28.02 -4.94
C HIS A 228 -21.74 28.41 -5.21
N LEU A 229 -22.65 27.44 -5.18
CA LEU A 229 -24.09 27.69 -5.35
C LEU A 229 -24.79 28.03 -4.02
N PHE A 230 -24.09 27.95 -2.89
CA PHE A 230 -24.66 28.16 -1.57
C PHE A 230 -23.93 29.28 -0.82
N GLU A 231 -24.67 30.16 -0.19
CA GLU A 231 -24.13 31.18 0.68
C GLU A 231 -23.75 30.65 2.06
N ILE A 232 -24.44 29.58 2.48
CA ILE A 232 -24.27 28.95 3.80
C ILE A 232 -24.00 27.48 3.62
N PHE A 233 -22.78 27.04 3.95
CA PHE A 233 -22.42 25.63 3.88
C PHE A 233 -21.34 25.23 4.87
N PHE A 234 -21.27 23.93 5.14
CA PHE A 234 -20.09 23.27 5.67
C PHE A 234 -19.72 22.07 4.80
N LEU A 235 -18.46 21.78 4.75
CA LEU A 235 -17.88 20.64 4.08
C LEU A 235 -16.70 20.14 4.91
N HIS A 236 -16.70 18.89 5.33
CA HIS A 236 -15.47 18.26 5.74
C HIS A 236 -15.29 16.95 4.99
N PHE A 237 -14.09 16.65 4.59
CA PHE A 237 -13.76 15.39 3.94
C PHE A 237 -12.36 14.90 4.27
N GLN A 238 -12.21 13.60 4.24
CA GLN A 238 -10.94 12.90 4.35
C GLN A 238 -10.44 12.50 2.98
N ASN A 239 -9.24 12.93 2.65
CA ASN A 239 -8.56 12.53 1.43
C ASN A 239 -7.73 11.27 1.70
N CYS A 240 -7.97 10.19 0.96
CA CYS A 240 -7.30 8.89 1.09
C CYS A 240 -6.61 8.46 -0.21
N ASP A 241 -6.67 9.29 -1.24
CA ASP A 241 -5.97 9.02 -2.49
C ASP A 241 -4.49 9.34 -2.34
N TYR A 242 -3.63 8.42 -2.74
CA TYR A 242 -2.17 8.57 -2.57
C TYR A 242 -1.60 9.78 -3.32
N PHE A 243 -2.02 10.00 -4.56
CA PHE A 243 -1.54 11.12 -5.37
C PHE A 243 -2.14 12.42 -4.88
N GLY A 244 -3.44 12.45 -4.61
CA GLY A 244 -4.13 13.59 -4.03
C GLY A 244 -3.49 14.06 -2.73
N MET A 245 -3.12 13.15 -1.83
CA MET A 245 -2.42 13.47 -0.60
C MET A 245 -1.01 14.01 -0.82
N LYS A 246 -0.25 13.43 -1.73
CA LYS A 246 1.10 13.90 -2.05
C LYS A 246 1.05 15.36 -2.53
N GLN A 247 0.07 15.68 -3.36
CA GLN A 247 -0.14 17.06 -3.83
C GLN A 247 -0.66 17.97 -2.73
N PHE A 248 -1.56 17.47 -1.87
CA PHE A 248 -2.09 18.25 -0.75
C PHE A 248 -1.00 18.72 0.21
N ARG A 249 0.06 17.94 0.42
CA ARG A 249 1.24 18.34 1.22
C ARG A 249 1.99 19.55 0.65
N GLY A 250 1.84 19.85 -0.64
CA GLY A 250 2.36 21.06 -1.24
C GLY A 250 1.62 22.32 -0.80
N PHE A 251 0.33 22.20 -0.49
CA PHE A 251 -0.52 23.30 -0.02
C PHE A 251 -0.59 23.39 1.50
N ALA A 252 -0.58 22.24 2.16
CA ALA A 252 -0.57 22.10 3.61
C ALA A 252 0.69 21.33 4.04
N PRO A 253 1.87 21.97 4.02
CA PRO A 253 3.12 21.30 4.33
C PRO A 253 3.17 20.91 5.80
N ARG A 254 3.95 19.91 6.11
CA ARG A 254 4.22 19.46 7.47
C ARG A 254 4.80 20.64 8.27
N PRO A 255 4.22 21.01 9.42
CA PRO A 255 4.79 22.04 10.27
C PRO A 255 6.21 21.73 10.74
N SER A 256 7.08 22.74 10.77
CA SER A 256 8.51 22.57 11.08
C SER A 256 8.80 22.21 12.52
N PHE A 257 7.87 22.42 13.44
CA PHE A 257 8.01 22.07 14.86
C PHE A 257 7.79 20.57 15.14
N LEU A 258 7.29 19.82 14.16
CA LEU A 258 7.07 18.38 14.34
C LEU A 258 8.39 17.61 14.28
N PRO A 259 8.63 16.66 15.18
CA PRO A 259 9.80 15.79 15.15
C PRO A 259 9.87 14.96 13.86
N PRO A 260 11.07 14.73 13.30
CA PRO A 260 11.22 13.99 12.02
C PRO A 260 10.66 12.58 12.06
N GLU A 261 10.57 11.97 13.24
CA GLU A 261 10.01 10.64 13.48
C GLU A 261 8.51 10.56 13.19
N LEU A 262 7.79 11.67 13.39
CA LEU A 262 6.36 11.74 13.11
C LEU A 262 6.14 12.00 11.61
N SER A 263 5.78 10.98 10.90
CA SER A 263 5.50 11.10 9.46
C SER A 263 4.00 11.25 9.21
N PRO A 264 3.58 12.16 8.29
CA PRO A 264 2.20 12.20 7.85
C PRO A 264 1.81 10.88 7.20
N VAL A 265 0.71 10.33 7.66
CA VAL A 265 0.15 9.09 7.13
C VAL A 265 -0.62 9.33 5.84
N GLN A 266 -1.31 8.27 5.40
CA GLN A 266 -2.07 8.26 4.16
C GLN A 266 -3.40 9.03 4.23
N TYR A 267 -3.66 9.81 5.29
CA TYR A 267 -4.92 10.49 5.47
C TYR A 267 -4.70 11.93 5.88
N ASN A 268 -5.47 12.82 5.25
CA ASN A 268 -5.59 14.20 5.69
C ASN A 268 -7.03 14.66 5.53
N TRP A 269 -7.43 15.58 6.40
CA TRP A 269 -8.77 16.14 6.37
C TRP A 269 -8.73 17.61 5.95
N LEU A 270 -9.76 18.02 5.23
CA LEU A 270 -10.08 19.42 4.99
C LEU A 270 -11.42 19.74 5.63
N LEU A 271 -11.45 20.80 6.43
CA LEU A 271 -12.65 21.38 7.01
C LEU A 271 -12.86 22.73 6.36
N TRP A 272 -13.99 22.94 5.72
CA TRP A 272 -14.33 24.18 5.05
C TRP A 272 -15.76 24.58 5.33
N SER A 273 -16.00 25.80 5.77
CA SER A 273 -17.34 26.33 5.99
C SER A 273 -17.42 27.82 5.67
N LYS A 274 -18.59 28.24 5.22
CA LYS A 274 -18.89 29.63 4.93
C LYS A 274 -20.21 30.02 5.59
N ASN A 275 -20.23 31.12 6.36
CA ASN A 275 -21.41 31.66 7.06
C ASN A 275 -22.20 30.58 7.84
N TYR A 276 -21.57 29.47 8.20
CA TYR A 276 -22.25 28.32 8.80
C TYR A 276 -22.25 28.41 10.32
N ASN A 277 -23.37 28.84 10.86
CA ASN A 277 -23.57 28.86 12.30
C ASN A 277 -24.35 27.62 12.75
N THR A 278 -23.79 26.88 13.70
CA THR A 278 -24.39 25.66 14.28
C THR A 278 -24.15 25.59 15.78
N THR A 279 -25.09 24.99 16.48
CA THR A 279 -24.93 24.67 17.91
C THR A 279 -24.27 23.30 18.13
N HIS A 280 -24.25 22.44 17.12
CA HIS A 280 -23.79 21.06 17.21
C HIS A 280 -22.34 20.93 16.75
N PHE A 281 -21.55 20.24 17.56
CA PHE A 281 -20.23 19.79 17.18
C PHE A 281 -20.32 18.61 16.19
N LYS A 282 -19.35 18.53 15.27
CA LYS A 282 -19.25 17.51 14.26
C LYS A 282 -18.05 16.62 14.56
N PRO A 283 -18.24 15.29 14.71
CA PRO A 283 -17.16 14.38 15.00
C PRO A 283 -16.28 14.18 13.77
N ILE A 284 -14.98 13.99 14.02
CA ILE A 284 -13.98 13.59 13.03
C ILE A 284 -13.40 12.25 13.45
N ALA A 285 -13.54 11.24 12.61
CA ALA A 285 -13.04 9.90 12.86
C ALA A 285 -11.56 9.79 12.51
N LEU A 286 -10.68 10.12 13.45
CA LEU A 286 -9.23 9.97 13.30
C LEU A 286 -8.81 8.51 13.49
N VAL A 287 -7.84 8.07 12.70
CA VAL A 287 -7.36 6.68 12.64
C VAL A 287 -6.00 6.53 13.30
N ASP A 288 -5.15 7.58 13.26
CA ASP A 288 -3.76 7.50 13.68
C ASP A 288 -3.50 7.97 15.11
N LYS A 289 -2.24 7.76 15.57
CA LYS A 289 -1.86 7.99 16.96
C LYS A 289 -1.76 9.46 17.34
N VAL A 290 -1.39 10.32 16.40
CA VAL A 290 -1.22 11.77 16.63
C VAL A 290 -1.96 12.52 15.54
N ALA A 291 -2.64 13.59 15.92
CA ALA A 291 -3.30 14.51 15.00
C ALA A 291 -2.85 15.95 15.21
N VAL A 292 -2.71 16.68 14.10
CA VAL A 292 -2.43 18.12 14.09
C VAL A 292 -3.55 18.81 13.34
N VAL A 293 -4.33 19.61 14.05
CA VAL A 293 -5.36 20.49 13.47
C VAL A 293 -4.75 21.85 13.22
N GLY A 294 -4.59 22.25 11.96
CA GLY A 294 -4.07 23.56 11.58
C GLY A 294 -5.18 24.47 11.09
N GLN A 295 -5.35 25.63 11.71
CA GLN A 295 -6.32 26.63 11.28
C GLN A 295 -5.67 27.57 10.26
N ILE A 296 -6.13 27.49 8.98
CA ILE A 296 -5.55 28.30 7.88
C ILE A 296 -6.25 29.64 7.78
N MET A 297 -7.58 29.67 7.88
CA MET A 297 -8.40 30.86 7.77
C MET A 297 -9.54 30.84 8.78
N GLY A 298 -9.90 31.98 9.35
CA GLY A 298 -10.99 32.09 10.30
C GLY A 298 -10.69 31.41 11.64
N ALA A 299 -11.69 30.76 12.24
CA ALA A 299 -11.53 30.04 13.49
C ALA A 299 -12.52 28.89 13.62
N ASN A 300 -12.15 27.85 14.38
CA ASN A 300 -13.03 26.76 14.75
C ASN A 300 -13.05 26.58 16.28
N PHE A 301 -14.20 26.23 16.81
CA PHE A 301 -14.29 25.67 18.15
C PHE A 301 -13.98 24.18 18.09
N ILE A 302 -13.00 23.77 18.84
CA ILE A 302 -12.55 22.38 18.95
C ILE A 302 -12.95 21.85 20.31
N LYS A 303 -13.48 20.63 20.32
CA LYS A 303 -13.80 19.89 21.52
C LYS A 303 -13.05 18.57 21.48
N LEU A 304 -12.24 18.33 22.49
CA LEU A 304 -11.55 17.07 22.71
C LEU A 304 -12.27 16.28 23.78
N LEU A 305 -12.64 15.05 23.45
CA LEU A 305 -13.31 14.11 24.35
C LEU A 305 -12.36 12.95 24.63
N PRO A 306 -12.11 12.60 25.90
CA PRO A 306 -11.29 11.43 26.20
C PRO A 306 -11.95 10.16 25.67
N ARG A 307 -11.14 9.17 25.31
CA ARG A 307 -11.61 7.89 24.76
C ARG A 307 -11.75 6.83 25.85
N ASN A 308 -12.65 5.87 25.60
CA ASN A 308 -12.81 4.61 26.33
C ASN A 308 -12.90 4.80 27.84
N ASN A 309 -12.01 4.11 28.57
CA ASN A 309 -12.01 4.08 30.02
C ASN A 309 -11.70 5.44 30.71
N CYS A 310 -11.21 6.44 29.96
CA CYS A 310 -10.90 7.75 30.53
C CYS A 310 -12.05 8.76 30.47
N GLU A 311 -13.20 8.42 29.93
CA GLU A 311 -14.34 9.34 29.76
C GLU A 311 -14.90 9.87 31.11
N THR A 312 -14.77 9.10 32.17
CA THR A 312 -15.24 9.47 33.51
C THR A 312 -14.21 10.22 34.36
N GLU A 313 -12.93 10.06 34.05
CA GLU A 313 -11.81 10.55 34.83
C GLU A 313 -11.23 11.85 34.26
N CYS A 314 -11.15 11.94 32.95
CA CYS A 314 -10.54 13.07 32.27
C CYS A 314 -11.57 14.12 31.84
N PRO A 315 -11.25 15.42 31.95
CA PRO A 315 -12.16 16.50 31.57
C PRO A 315 -12.29 16.60 30.05
N GLN A 316 -13.46 17.08 29.58
CA GLN A 316 -13.63 17.54 28.21
C GLN A 316 -12.90 18.88 28.02
N ILE A 317 -12.15 19.00 26.94
CA ILE A 317 -11.41 20.22 26.67
C ILE A 317 -12.08 20.97 25.52
N ASN A 318 -12.43 22.24 25.73
CA ASN A 318 -12.99 23.10 24.72
C ASN A 318 -12.04 24.26 24.45
N VAL A 319 -11.68 24.49 23.17
CA VAL A 319 -10.78 25.55 22.77
C VAL A 319 -11.24 26.18 21.47
N LYS A 320 -11.04 27.50 21.33
CA LYS A 320 -11.21 28.20 20.06
C LYS A 320 -9.86 28.31 19.38
N LEU A 321 -9.69 27.56 18.30
CA LEU A 321 -8.48 27.54 17.47
C LEU A 321 -8.59 28.70 16.47
N LYS A 322 -7.62 29.62 16.49
CA LYS A 322 -7.60 30.85 15.66
C LYS A 322 -6.69 30.68 14.45
N GLU A 323 -6.88 31.53 13.48
CA GLU A 323 -6.05 31.61 12.28
C GLU A 323 -4.55 31.56 12.60
N GLY A 324 -3.82 30.68 11.92
CA GLY A 324 -2.39 30.44 12.10
C GLY A 324 -2.02 29.56 13.30
N GLU A 325 -2.97 29.09 14.09
CA GLU A 325 -2.71 28.16 15.22
C GLU A 325 -2.80 26.70 14.81
N SER A 326 -1.99 25.86 15.47
CA SER A 326 -2.09 24.40 15.42
C SER A 326 -2.44 23.84 16.78
N LEU A 327 -3.38 22.93 16.83
CA LEU A 327 -3.64 22.07 17.98
C LEU A 327 -3.08 20.69 17.70
N ILE A 328 -2.26 20.17 18.61
CA ILE A 328 -1.65 18.84 18.53
C ILE A 328 -2.16 18.01 19.69
N PHE A 329 -2.54 16.77 19.41
CA PHE A 329 -3.04 15.83 20.44
C PHE A 329 -2.86 14.37 19.96
N THR A 330 -2.95 13.43 20.89
CA THR A 330 -2.78 12.02 20.64
C THR A 330 -4.11 11.27 20.52
N SER A 331 -4.04 9.99 20.23
CA SER A 331 -5.22 9.11 20.09
C SER A 331 -6.04 8.91 21.38
N LEU A 332 -5.57 9.40 22.53
CA LEU A 332 -6.40 9.47 23.75
C LEU A 332 -7.66 10.34 23.54
N TRP A 333 -7.61 11.29 22.61
CA TRP A 333 -8.64 12.28 22.41
C TRP A 333 -9.44 12.07 21.13
N ASN A 334 -10.77 12.04 21.26
CA ASN A 334 -11.70 12.16 20.13
C ASN A 334 -11.88 13.62 19.78
N LEU A 335 -11.86 13.91 18.47
CA LEU A 335 -12.01 15.26 17.96
C LEU A 335 -13.44 15.53 17.50
N GLU A 336 -14.00 16.60 18.02
CA GLU A 336 -15.20 17.24 17.47
C GLU A 336 -14.91 18.70 17.18
N TYR A 337 -15.49 19.24 16.12
CA TYR A 337 -15.34 20.65 15.79
C TYR A 337 -16.66 21.35 15.48
N LYS A 338 -16.66 22.64 15.63
CA LYS A 338 -17.76 23.53 15.24
C LYS A 338 -17.16 24.78 14.64
N PRO A 339 -17.58 25.22 13.40
CA PRO A 339 -17.17 26.51 12.85
C PRO A 339 -17.52 27.67 13.76
N SER A 340 -16.66 28.68 13.80
CA SER A 340 -16.98 29.97 14.48
C SER A 340 -17.81 30.87 13.56
N ASP A 341 -18.24 31.99 14.10
CA ASP A 341 -19.04 33.01 13.41
C ASP A 341 -18.27 33.80 12.33
N SER A 342 -17.07 33.35 11.93
CA SER A 342 -16.31 33.93 10.82
C SER A 342 -17.00 33.65 9.49
N ASP A 343 -16.89 34.59 8.55
CA ASP A 343 -17.48 34.46 7.20
C ASP A 343 -17.03 33.17 6.50
N GLU A 344 -15.74 32.89 6.61
CA GLU A 344 -15.14 31.67 6.06
C GLU A 344 -14.16 31.04 7.06
N ASN A 345 -14.22 29.70 7.17
CA ASN A 345 -13.31 28.94 8.04
C ASN A 345 -12.70 27.80 7.23
N ILE A 346 -11.37 27.74 7.23
CA ILE A 346 -10.60 26.67 6.60
C ILE A 346 -9.62 26.09 7.62
N ALA A 347 -9.72 24.80 7.85
CA ALA A 347 -8.75 24.07 8.66
C ALA A 347 -8.35 22.75 7.98
N VAL A 348 -7.15 22.30 8.28
CA VAL A 348 -6.62 21.02 7.83
C VAL A 348 -6.28 20.14 9.02
N ILE A 349 -6.41 18.82 8.88
CA ILE A 349 -5.96 17.89 9.89
C ILE A 349 -4.96 16.96 9.23
N LEU A 350 -3.78 16.86 9.82
CA LEU A 350 -2.74 15.91 9.45
C LEU A 350 -2.76 14.81 10.49
N GLU A 351 -2.92 13.58 10.03
CA GLU A 351 -2.75 12.39 10.86
C GLU A 351 -1.30 11.93 10.75
N LEU A 352 -0.66 11.61 11.88
CA LEU A 352 0.76 11.30 12.00
C LEU A 352 0.96 9.95 12.70
N HIS A 353 2.02 9.27 12.25
CA HIS A 353 2.37 7.96 12.80
C HIS A 353 3.84 7.91 13.19
#